data_1774c78ea96c18d1090ed9a023890431
#
_entry.id   1774c78ea96c18d1090ed9a023890431
#
_cell.length_a   1.000
_cell.length_b   1.000
_cell.length_c   1.000
_cell.angle_alpha   90.00
_cell.angle_beta   90.00
_cell.angle_gamma   90.00
#
_symmetry.space_group_name_H-M   'P 1'
#
loop_
_entity.id
_entity.type
_entity.pdbx_description
1 polymer ?
#
loop_
_entity_poly.entity_id
_entity_poly.type
_entity_poly.pdbx_seq_one_letter_code
_entity_poly.pdbx_strand_id
1 'polypeptide(L)'
;MALKAEVLYDFTAEPGNNELSVRRGETVTVLDQTVGGGWIEAQNSSGQTGLVPEGYLQVGRGVGGGGGGDSCVGGGAHVSDPTEGWNSQGYTHTAAAIEDDDGEWDDDWDDQSVGGYRGDDQVNEEGGASGQSTHGPSVKISLNKFPFSKGPSPEVFLLAKPPANSRDRLPVYMGEVGPVWLYPLAPLDCVIADPKKESKLYGLKSFIEYQITPNTTNRPVNHRYKHFDWLYERLLEKFGSALPIPSLPDKQVTGRFEEDFIRMRMEQLQAWMTRMCRHPVVSQSEVFQLFLTYRDEKDWKAGKRKAEKDETVGPMIFSLLEPEAAELDTAEVEQKCEHYSRFTKSMDDGVRELLNVGNTHWKRCTGPLPKEYERIGRAFRNLSTVFISSRYPGEETLTDALTAAGQTYEEIAEIVAQQPQKDLHFLLETNNEYKGLLGCFPEIMAVHKAAVDKVKEADRLVSAGKITNNDRKLMNQRVSCMSYSLQAEMNHFHSNRIYDYNRVMQLYLQQQVTFYEQIADKLRGALSRFATLCVCDCRLSLGADWFLPEDKSLKAGSAQFLWALLCCPRLLAFVRLWTCFCFE
;
A
#
# COMPACT_ATOMS: atom_id res chain seq x y z
N MET A 1 -2.34 8.99 -37.01
CA MET A 1 -1.79 7.64 -37.21
C MET A 1 -2.27 6.82 -36.02
N ALA A 2 -2.82 5.64 -36.26
CA ALA A 2 -3.27 4.78 -35.15
C ALA A 2 -2.05 4.32 -34.34
N LEU A 3 -2.09 4.52 -33.05
CA LEU A 3 -1.02 4.16 -32.12
C LEU A 3 -1.05 2.64 -31.93
N LYS A 4 0.08 1.95 -32.17
CA LYS A 4 0.19 0.51 -31.98
C LYS A 4 0.97 0.21 -30.71
N ALA A 5 0.52 -0.82 -29.98
CA ALA A 5 1.17 -1.35 -28.79
C ALA A 5 1.40 -2.85 -28.92
N GLU A 6 2.51 -3.34 -28.36
CA GLU A 6 2.80 -4.76 -28.24
C GLU A 6 2.34 -5.26 -26.87
N VAL A 7 1.72 -6.42 -26.85
CA VAL A 7 1.23 -7.07 -25.62
C VAL A 7 2.38 -7.79 -24.91
N LEU A 8 2.64 -7.43 -23.67
CA LEU A 8 3.73 -7.99 -22.86
C LEU A 8 3.36 -9.27 -22.13
N TYR A 9 2.08 -9.43 -21.77
CA TYR A 9 1.55 -10.56 -20.99
C TYR A 9 0.20 -11.01 -21.54
N ASP A 10 -0.10 -12.31 -21.40
CA ASP A 10 -1.42 -12.84 -21.74
C ASP A 10 -2.48 -12.23 -20.83
N PHE A 11 -3.59 -11.77 -21.40
CA PHE A 11 -4.74 -11.26 -20.67
C PHE A 11 -6.02 -11.91 -21.22
N THR A 12 -6.82 -12.48 -20.34
CA THR A 12 -8.09 -13.09 -20.69
C THR A 12 -9.24 -12.24 -20.17
N ALA A 13 -10.06 -11.74 -21.07
CA ALA A 13 -11.23 -10.93 -20.77
C ALA A 13 -12.28 -11.73 -19.98
N GLU A 14 -12.84 -11.10 -18.96
CA GLU A 14 -13.99 -11.65 -18.24
C GLU A 14 -15.29 -11.37 -19.01
N PRO A 15 -16.19 -12.36 -19.10
CA PRO A 15 -17.45 -12.18 -19.81
C PRO A 15 -18.31 -11.08 -19.15
N GLY A 16 -18.62 -10.03 -19.89
CA GLY A 16 -19.49 -8.94 -19.42
C GLY A 16 -18.79 -7.64 -19.04
N ASN A 17 -17.45 -7.59 -18.97
CA ASN A 17 -16.69 -6.41 -18.52
C ASN A 17 -16.17 -5.50 -19.64
N ASN A 18 -16.58 -5.71 -20.87
CA ASN A 18 -16.09 -4.94 -22.03
C ASN A 18 -14.55 -5.00 -22.21
N GLU A 19 -13.94 -6.09 -21.77
CA GLU A 19 -12.51 -6.34 -21.85
C GLU A 19 -12.12 -7.05 -23.16
N LEU A 20 -10.85 -6.90 -23.58
CA LEU A 20 -10.31 -7.54 -24.78
C LEU A 20 -9.28 -8.59 -24.39
N SER A 21 -9.52 -9.86 -24.72
CA SER A 21 -8.51 -10.91 -24.55
C SER A 21 -7.36 -10.71 -25.54
N VAL A 22 -6.13 -10.69 -25.04
CA VAL A 22 -4.91 -10.50 -25.82
C VAL A 22 -3.82 -11.47 -25.38
N ARG A 23 -2.92 -11.84 -26.29
CA ARG A 23 -1.80 -12.74 -26.02
C ARG A 23 -0.47 -12.02 -26.10
N ARG A 24 0.47 -12.46 -25.32
CA ARG A 24 1.85 -11.95 -25.34
C ARG A 24 2.44 -11.97 -26.74
N GLY A 25 3.04 -10.85 -27.17
CA GLY A 25 3.60 -10.64 -28.51
C GLY A 25 2.58 -10.24 -29.57
N GLU A 26 1.29 -10.16 -29.22
CA GLU A 26 0.26 -9.64 -30.12
C GLU A 26 0.40 -8.12 -30.26
N THR A 27 0.15 -7.59 -31.47
CA THR A 27 0.11 -6.14 -31.69
C THR A 27 -1.33 -5.66 -31.71
N VAL A 28 -1.67 -4.77 -30.83
CA VAL A 28 -2.99 -4.13 -30.75
C VAL A 28 -2.91 -2.65 -31.17
N THR A 29 -4.02 -2.14 -31.68
CA THR A 29 -4.18 -0.73 -32.01
C THR A 29 -4.83 -0.04 -30.82
N VAL A 30 -4.17 0.95 -30.25
CA VAL A 30 -4.70 1.75 -29.13
C VAL A 30 -5.72 2.73 -29.67
N LEU A 31 -6.95 2.67 -29.16
CA LEU A 31 -8.07 3.53 -29.54
C LEU A 31 -8.20 4.70 -28.59
N ASP A 32 -8.14 4.47 -27.27
CA ASP A 32 -8.23 5.49 -26.23
C ASP A 32 -7.32 5.16 -25.06
N GLN A 33 -6.47 6.14 -24.67
CA GLN A 33 -5.59 6.07 -23.49
C GLN A 33 -6.17 6.81 -22.27
N THR A 34 -7.29 7.50 -22.45
CA THR A 34 -7.86 8.38 -21.42
C THR A 34 -8.99 7.71 -20.62
N VAL A 35 -9.25 6.44 -20.83
CA VAL A 35 -10.33 5.68 -20.17
C VAL A 35 -10.19 5.70 -18.64
N GLY A 36 -8.97 5.89 -18.12
CA GLY A 36 -8.68 5.98 -16.68
C GLY A 36 -8.62 4.62 -15.98
N GLY A 37 -8.17 4.63 -14.71
CA GLY A 37 -8.11 3.42 -13.90
C GLY A 37 -7.02 2.41 -14.28
N GLY A 38 -6.03 2.80 -15.12
CA GLY A 38 -4.97 1.90 -15.59
C GLY A 38 -5.41 0.97 -16.72
N TRP A 39 -6.46 1.35 -17.46
CA TRP A 39 -6.99 0.64 -18.62
C TRP A 39 -6.86 1.46 -19.91
N ILE A 40 -6.61 0.78 -21.00
CA ILE A 40 -6.52 1.34 -22.35
C ILE A 40 -7.55 0.63 -23.22
N GLU A 41 -8.32 1.37 -24.00
CA GLU A 41 -9.17 0.78 -25.02
C GLU A 41 -8.33 0.44 -26.25
N ALA A 42 -8.34 -0.83 -26.64
CA ALA A 42 -7.53 -1.34 -27.73
C ALA A 42 -8.36 -2.21 -28.69
N GLN A 43 -7.86 -2.36 -29.91
CA GLN A 43 -8.42 -3.24 -30.94
C GLN A 43 -7.37 -4.27 -31.35
N ASN A 44 -7.74 -5.55 -31.36
CA ASN A 44 -6.88 -6.62 -31.83
C ASN A 44 -6.89 -6.74 -33.38
N SER A 45 -6.06 -7.63 -33.88
CA SER A 45 -5.95 -7.91 -35.32
C SER A 45 -7.24 -8.46 -35.97
N SER A 46 -8.16 -9.00 -35.17
CA SER A 46 -9.46 -9.51 -35.60
C SER A 46 -10.54 -8.44 -35.65
N GLY A 47 -10.21 -7.18 -35.26
CA GLY A 47 -11.17 -6.08 -35.23
C GLY A 47 -12.02 -6.00 -33.97
N GLN A 48 -11.80 -6.87 -32.99
CA GLN A 48 -12.48 -6.82 -31.68
C GLN A 48 -11.89 -5.69 -30.85
N THR A 49 -12.76 -4.95 -30.16
CA THR A 49 -12.38 -3.83 -29.29
C THR A 49 -12.73 -4.13 -27.84
N GLY A 50 -11.97 -3.58 -26.91
CA GLY A 50 -12.22 -3.68 -25.48
C GLY A 50 -11.06 -3.18 -24.66
N LEU A 51 -11.23 -3.25 -23.34
CA LEU A 51 -10.27 -2.76 -22.38
C LEU A 51 -9.13 -3.77 -22.13
N VAL A 52 -7.90 -3.28 -22.11
CA VAL A 52 -6.69 -4.03 -21.75
C VAL A 52 -5.95 -3.25 -20.65
N PRO A 53 -5.41 -3.90 -19.62
CA PRO A 53 -4.63 -3.18 -18.60
C PRO A 53 -3.41 -2.48 -19.21
N GLU A 54 -3.20 -1.22 -18.90
CA GLU A 54 -2.11 -0.39 -19.43
C GLU A 54 -0.73 -1.03 -19.22
N GLY A 55 -0.49 -1.63 -18.06
CA GLY A 55 0.77 -2.32 -17.74
C GLY A 55 1.03 -3.58 -18.58
N TYR A 56 0.07 -4.05 -19.37
CA TYR A 56 0.20 -5.20 -20.26
C TYR A 56 0.56 -4.80 -21.70
N LEU A 57 0.63 -3.49 -21.98
CA LEU A 57 0.88 -2.95 -23.32
C LEU A 57 2.16 -2.11 -23.35
N GLN A 58 3.03 -2.40 -24.30
CA GLN A 58 4.18 -1.57 -24.64
C GLN A 58 3.86 -0.73 -25.87
N VAL A 59 3.63 0.56 -25.65
CA VAL A 59 3.34 1.50 -26.74
C VAL A 59 4.62 1.85 -27.47
N GLY A 60 4.75 1.41 -28.73
CA GLY A 60 5.90 1.71 -29.58
C GLY A 60 5.94 3.18 -29.96
N ARG A 61 7.01 3.91 -29.59
CA ARG A 61 7.34 5.21 -30.20
C ARG A 61 7.74 4.95 -31.65
N GLY A 62 6.95 5.40 -32.59
CA GLY A 62 7.22 5.30 -34.02
C GLY A 62 8.56 5.90 -34.39
N VAL A 63 9.50 5.06 -34.75
CA VAL A 63 10.71 5.44 -35.49
C VAL A 63 10.40 5.31 -36.95
N GLY A 64 10.43 6.40 -37.64
CA GLY A 64 10.26 6.45 -39.09
C GLY A 64 11.40 5.81 -39.84
N GLY A 65 11.06 4.98 -40.75
CA GLY A 65 11.58 4.74 -42.07
C GLY A 65 12.99 4.26 -42.31
N GLY A 66 13.12 3.09 -42.99
CA GLY A 66 14.24 2.84 -43.88
C GLY A 66 14.71 1.40 -43.95
N GLY A 67 14.11 0.62 -44.80
CA GLY A 67 14.75 -0.25 -45.81
C GLY A 67 15.63 -1.43 -45.44
N GLY A 68 15.20 -2.60 -45.79
CA GLY A 68 16.07 -3.55 -46.51
C GLY A 68 16.60 -4.77 -45.78
N GLY A 69 16.06 -5.94 -46.06
CA GLY A 69 16.89 -7.05 -46.56
C GLY A 69 17.26 -8.18 -45.62
N ASP A 70 16.57 -9.26 -45.84
CA ASP A 70 17.06 -10.65 -45.95
C ASP A 70 17.80 -11.39 -44.82
N SER A 71 17.14 -12.42 -44.37
CA SER A 71 17.46 -13.84 -44.60
C SER A 71 18.47 -14.58 -43.72
N CYS A 72 17.99 -15.70 -43.18
CA CYS A 72 18.61 -17.02 -43.01
C CYS A 72 19.34 -17.39 -41.70
N VAL A 73 18.67 -18.29 -40.96
CA VAL A 73 19.03 -19.70 -40.67
C VAL A 73 20.28 -20.00 -39.79
N GLY A 74 20.02 -20.67 -38.68
CA GLY A 74 20.69 -21.93 -38.40
C GLY A 74 21.72 -22.00 -37.29
N GLY A 75 21.41 -22.76 -36.24
CA GLY A 75 22.33 -23.81 -35.80
C GLY A 75 23.26 -23.60 -34.64
N GLY A 76 22.94 -24.19 -33.47
CA GLY A 76 23.70 -25.31 -32.95
C GLY A 76 24.94 -25.00 -32.08
N ALA A 77 24.79 -25.27 -30.79
CA ALA A 77 25.66 -26.01 -29.86
C ALA A 77 27.20 -25.91 -29.93
N HIS A 78 27.86 -25.70 -28.85
CA HIS A 78 28.75 -26.53 -28.02
C HIS A 78 29.81 -25.70 -27.26
N VAL A 79 29.80 -25.88 -25.95
CA VAL A 79 30.86 -26.20 -24.96
C VAL A 79 32.32 -26.02 -25.42
N SER A 80 33.10 -25.27 -24.64
CA SER A 80 34.27 -25.68 -23.89
C SER A 80 35.15 -24.52 -23.40
N ASP A 81 35.45 -24.56 -22.11
CA ASP A 81 36.62 -23.97 -21.47
C ASP A 81 37.90 -24.72 -21.94
N PRO A 82 39.12 -24.20 -21.91
CA PRO A 82 39.86 -23.88 -20.68
C PRO A 82 41.01 -22.83 -20.77
N THR A 83 41.35 -22.27 -19.59
CA THR A 83 42.65 -22.01 -18.97
C THR A 83 43.84 -21.34 -19.69
N GLU A 84 44.51 -20.53 -18.85
CA GLU A 84 45.91 -20.06 -18.82
C GLU A 84 46.22 -18.79 -19.64
N GLY A 85 46.94 -17.80 -19.18
CA GLY A 85 47.93 -17.66 -18.11
C GLY A 85 48.70 -16.34 -18.33
N TRP A 86 49.10 -15.75 -17.23
CA TRP A 86 50.31 -14.94 -17.00
C TRP A 86 50.85 -13.95 -18.02
N ASN A 87 50.93 -12.60 -17.73
CA ASN A 87 52.22 -12.04 -17.27
C ASN A 87 52.11 -10.54 -16.88
N SER A 88 52.84 -10.23 -15.85
CA SER A 88 53.18 -8.94 -15.28
C SER A 88 54.02 -8.10 -16.21
N GLN A 89 53.81 -6.75 -16.21
CA GLN A 89 54.91 -5.80 -16.15
C GLN A 89 54.39 -4.40 -15.79
N GLY A 90 54.97 -3.85 -14.79
CA GLY A 90 54.78 -2.59 -14.19
C GLY A 90 55.38 -1.42 -14.96
N TYR A 91 54.84 -0.27 -14.71
CA TYR A 91 55.57 1.01 -14.77
C TYR A 91 55.07 1.91 -13.65
N THR A 92 56.02 2.31 -12.84
CA THR A 92 55.97 3.37 -11.84
C THR A 92 55.90 4.74 -12.50
N HIS A 93 55.08 5.65 -11.98
CA HIS A 93 55.48 7.06 -11.79
C HIS A 93 54.59 7.79 -10.78
N THR A 94 55.18 8.08 -9.64
CA THR A 94 55.19 9.30 -8.79
C THR A 94 53.94 10.16 -8.72
N ALA A 95 53.28 10.09 -7.61
CA ALA A 95 53.07 11.03 -6.52
C ALA A 95 52.69 12.48 -6.87
N ALA A 96 51.46 12.82 -6.60
CA ALA A 96 51.11 14.06 -5.91
C ALA A 96 49.99 13.69 -4.93
N ALA A 97 50.33 13.74 -3.65
CA ALA A 97 49.42 13.50 -2.54
C ALA A 97 48.39 14.64 -2.51
N ILE A 98 47.15 14.28 -2.72
CA ILE A 98 46.00 15.00 -2.15
C ILE A 98 45.42 14.00 -1.14
N GLU A 99 45.60 14.32 0.13
CA GLU A 99 44.99 13.63 1.24
C GLU A 99 43.49 13.80 1.11
N ASP A 100 42.82 12.78 0.53
CA ASP A 100 41.40 12.60 0.62
C ASP A 100 41.15 11.79 1.90
N ASP A 101 40.76 12.52 2.96
CA ASP A 101 40.16 12.02 4.18
C ASP A 101 38.74 11.54 3.90
N ASP A 102 38.61 10.43 3.17
CA ASP A 102 37.34 9.87 2.67
C ASP A 102 36.95 8.53 3.33
N GLY A 103 37.46 8.26 4.51
CA GLY A 103 37.43 6.91 5.08
C GLY A 103 36.30 6.57 6.07
N GLU A 104 35.58 7.46 6.70
CA GLU A 104 34.96 7.10 7.99
C GLU A 104 33.49 7.46 8.24
N TRP A 105 32.74 8.04 7.31
CA TRP A 105 31.36 8.50 7.61
C TRP A 105 30.23 7.55 7.23
N ASP A 106 30.51 6.46 6.55
CA ASP A 106 29.44 5.53 6.10
C ASP A 106 29.24 4.31 7.01
N ASP A 107 30.10 4.08 8.02
CA ASP A 107 30.12 2.84 8.79
C ASP A 107 29.61 2.93 10.25
N ASP A 108 29.47 4.14 10.83
CA ASP A 108 29.29 4.29 12.29
C ASP A 108 27.87 4.24 12.83
N TRP A 109 26.82 4.13 12.00
CA TRP A 109 25.44 4.18 12.50
C TRP A 109 24.76 2.83 12.73
N ASP A 110 25.39 1.73 12.34
CA ASP A 110 24.79 0.40 12.52
C ASP A 110 25.11 -0.28 13.88
N ASP A 111 25.99 0.32 14.72
CA ASP A 111 26.53 -0.38 15.92
C ASP A 111 26.18 0.30 17.27
N GLN A 112 25.35 1.34 17.33
CA GLN A 112 25.01 2.01 18.59
C GLN A 112 23.60 1.75 19.12
N SER A 113 23.05 0.56 19.01
CA SER A 113 21.82 0.19 19.72
C SER A 113 21.97 -0.96 20.73
N VAL A 114 23.20 -1.23 21.20
CA VAL A 114 23.43 -2.11 22.36
C VAL A 114 24.30 -1.38 23.38
N GLY A 115 23.73 -0.40 24.06
CA GLY A 115 24.36 0.32 25.16
C GLY A 115 23.33 0.54 26.27
N GLY A 116 23.46 -0.25 27.33
CA GLY A 116 22.57 -0.24 28.47
C GLY A 116 22.46 1.12 29.18
N TYR A 117 21.27 1.48 29.55
CA TYR A 117 21.04 2.42 30.64
C TYR A 117 20.77 1.62 31.92
N ARG A 118 21.80 1.61 32.77
CA ARG A 118 21.71 1.36 34.20
C ARG A 118 21.35 2.72 34.82
N GLY A 119 20.21 2.81 35.45
CA GLY A 119 19.77 3.96 36.24
C GLY A 119 18.74 3.45 37.24
N ASP A 120 19.19 3.30 38.48
CA ASP A 120 18.38 3.08 39.67
C ASP A 120 17.29 4.11 39.78
N ASP A 121 16.07 3.66 40.05
CA ASP A 121 15.24 4.24 41.08
C ASP A 121 14.16 3.22 41.49
N GLN A 122 14.26 2.84 42.77
CA GLN A 122 13.31 2.02 43.50
C GLN A 122 12.01 2.80 43.76
N VAL A 123 10.87 2.19 43.49
CA VAL A 123 9.70 2.24 44.42
C VAL A 123 8.92 0.94 44.28
N ASN A 124 8.71 0.30 45.44
CA ASN A 124 7.88 -0.86 45.69
C ASN A 124 6.41 -0.64 45.28
N GLU A 125 5.71 -1.69 44.82
CA GLU A 125 4.61 -2.32 45.54
C GLU A 125 4.10 -3.60 44.87
N GLU A 126 3.65 -4.50 45.72
CA GLU A 126 3.34 -5.90 45.58
C GLU A 126 2.09 -6.24 44.73
N GLY A 127 2.06 -7.48 44.20
CA GLY A 127 0.78 -8.17 44.04
C GLY A 127 0.65 -9.05 42.77
N GLY A 128 1.09 -10.26 42.88
CA GLY A 128 0.62 -11.57 42.40
C GLY A 128 -0.18 -11.74 41.10
N ALA A 129 0.30 -12.59 40.26
CA ALA A 129 -0.31 -13.82 39.73
C ALA A 129 0.19 -14.16 38.32
N SER A 130 0.66 -15.37 38.19
CA SER A 130 1.12 -16.09 37.00
C SER A 130 0.10 -16.14 35.87
N GLY A 131 0.59 -15.86 34.64
CA GLY A 131 -0.15 -16.16 33.41
C GLY A 131 0.82 -16.09 32.23
N GLN A 132 1.27 -17.25 31.74
CA GLN A 132 2.01 -17.39 30.50
C GLN A 132 1.20 -16.80 29.35
N SER A 133 1.66 -15.72 28.76
CA SER A 133 1.16 -15.23 27.48
C SER A 133 2.24 -15.35 26.40
N THR A 134 1.94 -16.18 25.42
CA THR A 134 2.63 -16.30 24.16
C THR A 134 2.63 -14.95 23.43
N HIS A 135 3.81 -14.37 23.28
CA HIS A 135 4.01 -13.12 22.55
C HIS A 135 3.92 -13.35 21.04
N GLY A 136 2.85 -12.83 20.41
CA GLY A 136 2.89 -12.41 19.03
C GLY A 136 3.62 -11.07 18.92
N PRO A 137 4.23 -10.71 17.77
CA PRO A 137 5.01 -9.50 17.64
C PRO A 137 4.11 -8.25 17.77
N SER A 138 4.19 -7.63 18.94
CA SER A 138 3.60 -6.32 19.19
C SER A 138 4.52 -5.27 18.57
N VAL A 139 4.09 -4.68 17.47
CA VAL A 139 4.74 -3.53 16.83
C VAL A 139 4.62 -2.33 17.78
N LYS A 140 5.67 -2.06 18.53
CA LYS A 140 5.81 -0.80 19.26
C LYS A 140 6.21 0.28 18.26
N ILE A 141 5.26 1.10 17.83
CA ILE A 141 5.52 2.31 17.07
C ILE A 141 6.28 3.26 18.00
N SER A 142 7.57 3.43 17.73
CA SER A 142 8.39 4.43 18.40
C SER A 142 8.02 5.81 17.85
N LEU A 143 7.15 6.51 18.56
CA LEU A 143 6.78 7.91 18.34
C LEU A 143 7.90 8.86 18.83
N ASN A 144 9.16 8.49 18.66
CA ASN A 144 10.24 9.26 19.20
C ASN A 144 11.11 9.93 18.15
N LYS A 145 11.11 11.23 18.25
CA LYS A 145 12.02 12.24 17.74
C LYS A 145 11.67 12.78 16.35
N PHE A 146 10.67 13.64 16.35
CA PHE A 146 10.68 14.72 15.38
C PHE A 146 11.83 15.69 15.73
N PRO A 147 12.77 15.95 14.83
CA PRO A 147 13.90 16.86 15.11
C PRO A 147 13.50 18.33 15.21
N PHE A 148 12.23 18.65 15.09
CA PHE A 148 11.73 20.03 14.96
C PHE A 148 11.58 20.82 16.27
N SER A 149 11.78 20.23 17.44
CA SER A 149 11.70 20.98 18.71
C SER A 149 12.85 22.00 18.93
N LYS A 150 13.80 22.10 17.99
CA LYS A 150 14.92 23.07 18.03
C LYS A 150 15.07 23.89 16.74
N GLY A 151 14.06 23.89 15.83
CA GLY A 151 14.06 24.73 14.63
C GLY A 151 13.98 26.23 15.00
N PRO A 152 14.42 27.12 14.10
CA PRO A 152 14.24 28.56 14.28
C PRO A 152 12.76 28.87 14.48
N SER A 153 12.45 29.78 15.40
CA SER A 153 11.07 30.19 15.65
C SER A 153 10.44 30.72 14.35
N PRO A 154 9.12 30.63 14.16
CA PRO A 154 8.43 31.11 12.95
C PRO A 154 8.77 32.55 12.58
N GLU A 155 9.18 33.37 13.54
CA GLU A 155 9.61 34.75 13.34
C GLU A 155 10.80 34.86 12.41
N VAL A 156 11.73 33.90 12.47
CA VAL A 156 12.97 33.93 11.69
C VAL A 156 12.65 33.82 10.21
N PHE A 157 11.77 32.93 9.81
CA PHE A 157 11.45 32.77 8.39
C PHE A 157 10.49 33.86 7.87
N LEU A 158 9.60 34.41 8.72
CA LEU A 158 8.69 35.49 8.31
C LEU A 158 9.44 36.76 7.87
N LEU A 159 10.66 36.98 8.36
CA LEU A 159 11.51 38.11 8.02
C LEU A 159 12.82 37.71 7.32
N ALA A 160 13.08 36.44 7.15
CA ALA A 160 14.28 35.95 6.49
C ALA A 160 14.34 36.36 5.00
N LYS A 161 15.55 36.59 4.52
CA LYS A 161 15.77 36.78 3.06
C LYS A 161 15.78 35.40 2.38
N PRO A 162 15.09 35.26 1.23
CA PRO A 162 15.18 34.02 0.46
C PRO A 162 16.64 33.78 0.04
N PRO A 163 17.12 32.53 0.14
CA PRO A 163 18.46 32.20 -0.33
C PRO A 163 18.55 32.37 -1.85
N ALA A 164 19.61 33.05 -2.31
CA ALA A 164 19.78 33.43 -3.72
C ALA A 164 19.94 32.24 -4.68
N ASN A 165 20.33 31.08 -4.18
CA ASN A 165 20.79 29.94 -4.99
C ASN A 165 19.92 28.68 -4.92
N SER A 166 18.74 28.72 -4.31
CA SER A 166 17.86 27.55 -4.30
C SER A 166 17.21 27.35 -5.68
N ARG A 167 17.31 26.14 -6.21
CA ARG A 167 16.63 25.73 -7.46
C ARG A 167 15.23 25.18 -7.21
N ASP A 168 14.98 24.72 -5.98
CA ASP A 168 13.67 24.25 -5.61
C ASP A 168 12.68 25.41 -5.56
N ARG A 169 11.47 25.15 -5.98
CA ARG A 169 10.35 26.09 -5.96
C ARG A 169 9.13 25.38 -5.39
N LEU A 170 8.25 26.12 -4.74
CA LEU A 170 6.93 25.67 -4.32
C LEU A 170 5.86 26.38 -5.18
N PRO A 171 5.58 25.89 -6.38
CA PRO A 171 4.67 26.56 -7.31
C PRO A 171 3.23 26.27 -6.93
N VAL A 172 2.50 27.28 -6.48
CA VAL A 172 1.07 27.25 -6.23
C VAL A 172 0.34 27.93 -7.36
N TYR A 173 -0.66 27.26 -7.90
CA TYR A 173 -1.54 27.78 -8.94
C TYR A 173 -2.98 27.92 -8.42
N MET A 174 -3.71 28.94 -8.87
CA MET A 174 -5.11 29.12 -8.55
C MET A 174 -5.98 28.35 -9.54
N GLY A 175 -6.45 27.16 -9.13
CA GLY A 175 -7.37 26.33 -9.89
C GLY A 175 -8.83 26.59 -9.55
N GLU A 176 -9.74 25.82 -10.13
CA GLU A 176 -11.20 25.93 -9.89
C GLU A 176 -11.58 25.63 -8.44
N VAL A 177 -10.85 24.73 -7.78
CA VAL A 177 -11.08 24.35 -6.37
C VAL A 177 -10.27 25.19 -5.37
N GLY A 178 -9.63 26.27 -5.84
CA GLY A 178 -8.73 27.10 -5.06
C GLY A 178 -7.25 26.79 -5.33
N PRO A 179 -6.34 27.12 -4.39
CA PRO A 179 -4.91 26.88 -4.56
C PRO A 179 -4.61 25.40 -4.74
N VAL A 180 -3.80 25.07 -5.75
CA VAL A 180 -3.31 23.72 -6.05
C VAL A 180 -1.82 23.76 -6.36
N TRP A 181 -1.12 22.66 -6.13
CA TRP A 181 0.25 22.51 -6.61
C TRP A 181 0.28 22.43 -8.14
N LEU A 182 1.30 22.99 -8.74
CA LEU A 182 1.54 22.82 -10.17
C LEU A 182 2.08 21.41 -10.43
N TYR A 183 1.30 20.60 -11.12
CA TYR A 183 1.72 19.24 -11.48
C TYR A 183 2.68 19.27 -12.68
N PRO A 184 3.73 18.40 -12.67
CA PRO A 184 4.58 18.25 -13.85
C PRO A 184 3.79 17.66 -15.02
N LEU A 185 4.18 18.04 -16.25
CA LEU A 185 3.52 17.57 -17.48
C LEU A 185 3.62 16.03 -17.65
N ALA A 186 4.75 15.45 -17.22
CA ALA A 186 4.94 14.01 -17.23
C ALA A 186 4.97 13.50 -15.79
N PRO A 187 4.10 12.56 -15.41
CA PRO A 187 4.11 11.99 -14.07
C PRO A 187 5.40 11.19 -13.86
N LEU A 188 6.03 11.41 -12.72
CA LEU A 188 7.15 10.61 -12.27
C LEU A 188 6.61 9.32 -11.63
N ASP A 189 7.24 8.20 -11.96
CA ASP A 189 7.02 6.92 -11.32
C ASP A 189 8.33 6.13 -11.29
N CYS A 190 8.44 5.12 -10.43
CA CYS A 190 9.59 4.24 -10.37
C CYS A 190 9.17 2.83 -9.95
N VAL A 191 9.95 1.84 -10.39
CA VAL A 191 9.77 0.44 -10.01
C VAL A 191 10.94 0.02 -9.14
N ILE A 192 10.64 -0.60 -7.99
CA ILE A 192 11.61 -1.24 -7.10
C ILE A 192 11.58 -2.74 -7.36
N ALA A 193 12.73 -3.31 -7.73
CA ALA A 193 12.86 -4.72 -8.09
C ALA A 193 14.22 -5.29 -7.65
N ASP A 194 14.45 -6.55 -7.98
CA ASP A 194 15.74 -7.24 -7.90
C ASP A 194 16.48 -7.07 -6.57
N PRO A 195 15.87 -7.45 -5.42
CA PRO A 195 16.55 -7.38 -4.14
C PRO A 195 17.76 -8.33 -4.14
N LYS A 196 18.95 -7.78 -3.89
CA LYS A 196 20.20 -8.55 -3.85
C LYS A 196 20.85 -8.43 -2.48
N LYS A 197 21.37 -9.56 -1.99
CA LYS A 197 22.19 -9.56 -0.78
C LYS A 197 23.63 -9.20 -1.15
N GLU A 198 24.06 -8.04 -0.70
CA GLU A 198 25.42 -7.55 -0.87
C GLU A 198 26.18 -7.53 0.45
N SER A 199 27.51 -7.47 0.38
CA SER A 199 28.35 -7.41 1.57
C SER A 199 29.50 -6.42 1.41
N LYS A 200 29.84 -5.71 2.49
CA LYS A 200 31.02 -4.83 2.60
C LYS A 200 32.02 -5.42 3.60
N LEU A 201 33.24 -4.88 3.61
CA LEU A 201 34.31 -5.25 4.54
C LEU A 201 34.60 -6.78 4.54
N TYR A 202 34.85 -7.34 3.36
CA TYR A 202 35.19 -8.76 3.21
C TYR A 202 34.12 -9.71 3.81
N GLY A 203 32.83 -9.33 3.75
CA GLY A 203 31.73 -10.15 4.22
C GLY A 203 31.29 -9.89 5.67
N LEU A 204 31.93 -8.98 6.39
CA LEU A 204 31.59 -8.67 7.79
C LEU A 204 30.26 -7.94 7.96
N LYS A 205 29.86 -7.12 6.98
CA LYS A 205 28.56 -6.39 7.00
C LYS A 205 27.76 -6.76 5.75
N SER A 206 26.61 -7.42 5.93
CA SER A 206 25.70 -7.75 4.84
C SER A 206 24.44 -6.87 4.87
N PHE A 207 23.94 -6.52 3.69
CA PHE A 207 22.72 -5.74 3.51
C PHE A 207 21.94 -6.19 2.27
N ILE A 208 20.68 -5.79 2.18
CA ILE A 208 19.88 -5.98 0.96
C ILE A 208 19.91 -4.67 0.19
N GLU A 209 20.26 -4.77 -1.07
CA GLU A 209 20.21 -3.69 -2.05
C GLU A 209 19.02 -3.90 -2.98
N TYR A 210 18.28 -2.85 -3.25
CA TYR A 210 17.10 -2.81 -4.13
C TYR A 210 17.44 -1.99 -5.36
N GLN A 211 17.05 -2.47 -6.52
CA GLN A 211 17.17 -1.75 -7.78
C GLN A 211 15.94 -0.87 -7.99
N ILE A 212 16.14 0.41 -8.27
CA ILE A 212 15.08 1.39 -8.54
C ILE A 212 15.22 1.86 -9.98
N THR A 213 14.15 1.71 -10.76
CA THR A 213 14.13 2.16 -12.16
C THR A 213 13.08 3.25 -12.35
N PRO A 214 13.47 4.53 -12.46
CA PRO A 214 12.54 5.62 -12.74
C PRO A 214 12.10 5.63 -14.21
N ASN A 215 10.82 5.94 -14.46
CA ASN A 215 10.25 6.01 -15.80
C ASN A 215 10.83 7.12 -16.67
N THR A 216 11.45 8.12 -16.07
CA THR A 216 12.02 9.28 -16.79
C THR A 216 13.31 8.95 -17.53
N THR A 217 14.17 8.11 -16.94
CA THR A 217 15.47 7.75 -17.51
C THR A 217 15.54 6.31 -17.98
N ASN A 218 14.66 5.42 -17.44
CA ASN A 218 14.72 3.96 -17.59
C ASN A 218 16.10 3.39 -17.23
N ARG A 219 16.87 4.11 -16.42
CA ARG A 219 18.21 3.70 -15.98
C ARG A 219 18.11 3.30 -14.51
N PRO A 220 18.42 2.04 -14.16
CA PRO A 220 18.37 1.59 -12.80
C PRO A 220 19.45 2.22 -11.93
N VAL A 221 19.10 2.51 -10.68
CA VAL A 221 20.01 2.89 -9.60
C VAL A 221 19.80 1.94 -8.43
N ASN A 222 20.83 1.73 -7.63
CA ASN A 222 20.79 0.75 -6.54
C ASN A 222 20.85 1.45 -5.18
N HIS A 223 19.93 1.05 -4.29
CA HIS A 223 19.86 1.60 -2.95
C HIS A 223 19.62 0.53 -1.90
N ARG A 224 20.33 0.62 -0.78
CA ARG A 224 20.03 -0.15 0.44
C ARG A 224 19.03 0.61 1.31
N TYR A 225 18.36 -0.08 2.25
CA TYR A 225 17.37 0.54 3.14
C TYR A 225 17.87 1.81 3.84
N LYS A 226 19.14 1.88 4.27
CA LYS A 226 19.74 3.07 4.89
C LYS A 226 19.72 4.30 3.97
N HIS A 227 19.75 4.12 2.64
CA HIS A 227 19.65 5.23 1.69
C HIS A 227 18.21 5.78 1.62
N PHE A 228 17.19 4.92 1.73
CA PHE A 228 15.79 5.36 1.87
C PHE A 228 15.57 6.12 3.18
N ASP A 229 16.16 5.63 4.27
CA ASP A 229 16.12 6.27 5.57
C ASP A 229 16.74 7.69 5.51
N TRP A 230 17.91 7.82 4.89
CA TRP A 230 18.53 9.10 4.62
C TRP A 230 17.63 10.01 3.76
N LEU A 231 17.03 9.49 2.68
CA LEU A 231 16.12 10.26 1.83
C LEU A 231 14.92 10.77 2.63
N TYR A 232 14.31 9.89 3.43
CA TYR A 232 13.20 10.25 4.31
C TYR A 232 13.58 11.39 5.27
N GLU A 233 14.72 11.27 5.94
CA GLU A 233 15.22 12.32 6.85
C GLU A 233 15.42 13.66 6.12
N ARG A 234 16.00 13.64 4.91
CA ARG A 234 16.20 14.86 4.12
C ARG A 234 14.87 15.46 3.64
N LEU A 235 13.92 14.64 3.18
CA LEU A 235 12.60 15.13 2.79
C LEU A 235 11.82 15.68 3.99
N LEU A 236 11.87 15.01 5.13
CA LEU A 236 11.22 15.45 6.36
C LEU A 236 11.82 16.77 6.86
N GLU A 237 13.14 16.88 6.90
CA GLU A 237 13.82 18.11 7.31
C GLU A 237 13.50 19.28 6.37
N LYS A 238 13.48 19.03 5.07
CA LYS A 238 13.19 20.04 4.07
C LYS A 238 11.73 20.46 4.03
N PHE A 239 10.82 19.51 3.92
CA PHE A 239 9.41 19.76 3.60
C PHE A 239 8.46 19.56 4.78
N GLY A 240 8.88 18.95 5.88
CA GLY A 240 7.98 18.55 6.96
C GLY A 240 7.19 19.66 7.64
N SER A 241 7.60 20.93 7.46
CA SER A 241 6.82 22.10 7.90
C SER A 241 5.65 22.46 6.96
N ALA A 242 5.67 21.99 5.71
CA ALA A 242 4.72 22.34 4.67
C ALA A 242 3.94 21.15 4.11
N LEU A 243 4.57 19.96 4.05
CA LEU A 243 4.06 18.75 3.41
C LEU A 243 4.12 17.56 4.36
N PRO A 244 3.10 16.68 4.36
CA PRO A 244 3.14 15.45 5.14
C PRO A 244 4.06 14.43 4.46
N ILE A 245 5.19 14.14 5.07
CA ILE A 245 6.13 13.10 4.63
C ILE A 245 5.90 11.85 5.49
N PRO A 246 5.27 10.80 4.96
CA PRO A 246 4.97 9.60 5.74
C PRO A 246 6.24 8.84 6.10
N SER A 247 6.24 8.19 7.27
CA SER A 247 7.36 7.38 7.72
C SER A 247 7.60 6.18 6.80
N LEU A 248 8.85 5.76 6.71
CA LEU A 248 9.23 4.51 6.07
C LEU A 248 8.71 3.28 6.86
N PRO A 249 8.67 2.11 6.22
CA PRO A 249 8.48 0.83 6.93
C PRO A 249 9.48 0.67 8.07
N ASP A 250 9.05 0.04 9.17
CA ASP A 250 9.85 -0.10 10.39
C ASP A 250 11.21 -0.76 10.16
N LYS A 251 12.24 -0.25 10.86
CA LYS A 251 13.57 -0.88 10.91
C LYS A 251 13.47 -2.21 11.66
N GLN A 252 13.93 -3.29 11.06
CA GLN A 252 13.98 -4.60 11.69
C GLN A 252 15.41 -5.11 11.79
N VAL A 253 15.79 -5.59 12.97
CA VAL A 253 17.15 -6.05 13.25
C VAL A 253 17.29 -7.56 13.01
N THR A 254 16.26 -8.34 13.40
CA THR A 254 16.24 -9.81 13.27
C THR A 254 15.39 -10.24 12.09
N GLY A 255 15.78 -11.33 11.38
CA GLY A 255 15.02 -11.87 10.24
C GLY A 255 15.10 -11.03 8.94
N ARG A 256 15.93 -9.99 8.91
CA ARG A 256 16.02 -9.04 7.78
C ARG A 256 16.52 -9.64 6.45
N PHE A 257 16.99 -10.87 6.48
CA PHE A 257 17.46 -11.61 5.31
C PHE A 257 16.52 -12.76 4.92
N GLU A 258 15.39 -12.91 5.59
CA GLU A 258 14.35 -13.85 5.22
C GLU A 258 13.64 -13.37 3.95
N GLU A 259 13.37 -14.28 3.03
CA GLU A 259 12.82 -13.97 1.71
C GLU A 259 11.46 -13.27 1.81
N ASP A 260 10.58 -13.74 2.69
CA ASP A 260 9.27 -13.13 2.91
C ASP A 260 9.38 -11.71 3.46
N PHE A 261 10.35 -11.46 4.36
CA PHE A 261 10.59 -10.13 4.88
C PHE A 261 11.15 -9.18 3.81
N ILE A 262 12.07 -9.65 2.97
CA ILE A 262 12.65 -8.86 1.87
C ILE A 262 11.55 -8.46 0.88
N ARG A 263 10.67 -9.40 0.51
CA ARG A 263 9.54 -9.16 -0.39
C ARG A 263 8.57 -8.13 0.21
N MET A 264 8.11 -8.35 1.45
CA MET A 264 7.21 -7.43 2.15
C MET A 264 7.80 -6.01 2.23
N ARG A 265 9.08 -5.89 2.60
CA ARG A 265 9.76 -4.58 2.67
C ARG A 265 9.86 -3.92 1.30
N MET A 266 10.16 -4.68 0.25
CA MET A 266 10.21 -4.16 -1.12
C MET A 266 8.84 -3.60 -1.55
N GLU A 267 7.75 -4.31 -1.27
CA GLU A 267 6.37 -3.85 -1.54
C GLU A 267 6.04 -2.55 -0.79
N GLN A 268 6.41 -2.47 0.48
CA GLN A 268 6.19 -1.27 1.30
C GLN A 268 7.04 -0.08 0.84
N LEU A 269 8.31 -0.31 0.46
CA LEU A 269 9.16 0.72 -0.13
C LEU A 269 8.62 1.19 -1.49
N GLN A 270 8.08 0.27 -2.30
CA GLN A 270 7.42 0.61 -3.56
C GLN A 270 6.22 1.53 -3.33
N ALA A 271 5.35 1.20 -2.38
CA ALA A 271 4.20 2.03 -2.03
C ALA A 271 4.64 3.44 -1.59
N TRP A 272 5.65 3.53 -0.72
CA TRP A 272 6.21 4.80 -0.26
C TRP A 272 6.79 5.62 -1.41
N MET A 273 7.61 5.02 -2.28
CA MET A 273 8.19 5.69 -3.43
C MET A 273 7.13 6.14 -4.43
N THR A 274 6.13 5.34 -4.69
CA THR A 274 4.99 5.71 -5.56
C THR A 274 4.28 6.96 -5.01
N ARG A 275 4.06 7.03 -3.69
CA ARG A 275 3.48 8.23 -3.04
C ARG A 275 4.36 9.46 -3.22
N MET A 276 5.65 9.34 -3.00
CA MET A 276 6.61 10.44 -3.17
C MET A 276 6.72 10.89 -4.64
N CYS A 277 6.74 9.95 -5.58
CA CYS A 277 6.74 10.24 -7.02
C CYS A 277 5.49 11.01 -7.46
N ARG A 278 4.32 10.70 -6.90
CA ARG A 278 3.05 11.37 -7.23
C ARG A 278 2.93 12.77 -6.64
N HIS A 279 3.71 13.08 -5.61
CA HIS A 279 3.65 14.40 -4.99
C HIS A 279 4.36 15.43 -5.88
N PRO A 280 3.66 16.46 -6.42
CA PRO A 280 4.22 17.36 -7.44
C PRO A 280 5.42 18.17 -6.97
N VAL A 281 5.52 18.49 -5.69
CA VAL A 281 6.65 19.22 -5.12
C VAL A 281 7.83 18.28 -4.83
N VAL A 282 7.56 17.15 -4.15
CA VAL A 282 8.61 16.20 -3.76
C VAL A 282 9.28 15.61 -4.98
N SER A 283 8.50 15.21 -5.99
CA SER A 283 9.01 14.61 -7.23
C SER A 283 9.96 15.51 -8.01
N GLN A 284 9.84 16.83 -7.86
CA GLN A 284 10.68 17.80 -8.56
C GLN A 284 11.87 18.28 -7.72
N SER A 285 11.96 17.91 -6.44
CA SER A 285 13.04 18.35 -5.56
C SER A 285 14.40 17.77 -5.96
N GLU A 286 15.46 18.58 -5.81
CA GLU A 286 16.83 18.17 -6.16
C GLU A 286 17.26 16.90 -5.42
N VAL A 287 16.88 16.74 -4.14
CA VAL A 287 17.26 15.58 -3.33
C VAL A 287 16.58 14.31 -3.81
N PHE A 288 15.29 14.39 -4.19
CA PHE A 288 14.54 13.25 -4.70
C PHE A 288 15.03 12.85 -6.11
N GLN A 289 15.28 13.82 -6.97
CA GLN A 289 15.85 13.58 -8.30
C GLN A 289 17.27 12.98 -8.21
N LEU A 290 18.11 13.44 -7.28
CA LEU A 290 19.41 12.83 -7.03
C LEU A 290 19.27 11.35 -6.67
N PHE A 291 18.34 11.01 -5.76
CA PHE A 291 18.10 9.64 -5.33
C PHE A 291 17.72 8.72 -6.50
N LEU A 292 16.94 9.21 -7.45
CA LEU A 292 16.48 8.44 -8.60
C LEU A 292 17.45 8.39 -9.78
N THR A 293 18.40 9.36 -9.89
CA THR A 293 19.10 9.58 -11.16
C THR A 293 20.61 9.75 -11.04
N TYR A 294 21.21 9.53 -9.86
CA TYR A 294 22.65 9.63 -9.72
C TYR A 294 23.39 8.70 -10.71
N ARG A 295 24.53 9.13 -11.20
CA ARG A 295 25.27 8.44 -12.27
C ARG A 295 26.27 7.44 -11.75
N ASP A 296 26.96 7.80 -10.67
CA ASP A 296 28.01 7.02 -10.04
C ASP A 296 28.14 7.37 -8.55
N GLU A 297 29.00 6.67 -7.84
CA GLU A 297 29.19 6.85 -6.40
C GLU A 297 29.72 8.25 -6.04
N LYS A 298 30.52 8.88 -6.91
CA LYS A 298 31.02 10.25 -6.69
C LYS A 298 29.88 11.27 -6.77
N ASP A 299 29.01 11.11 -7.77
CA ASP A 299 27.82 11.93 -7.96
C ASP A 299 26.88 11.79 -6.75
N TRP A 300 26.66 10.54 -6.28
CA TRP A 300 25.88 10.24 -5.09
C TRP A 300 26.45 10.94 -3.84
N LYS A 301 27.75 10.76 -3.55
CA LYS A 301 28.42 11.38 -2.39
C LYS A 301 28.40 12.90 -2.45
N ALA A 302 28.64 13.48 -3.61
CA ALA A 302 28.63 14.94 -3.79
C ALA A 302 27.21 15.51 -3.59
N GLY A 303 26.21 14.87 -4.19
CA GLY A 303 24.81 15.28 -4.05
C GLY A 303 24.29 15.12 -2.63
N LYS A 304 24.68 14.05 -1.94
CA LYS A 304 24.37 13.81 -0.53
C LYS A 304 24.91 14.94 0.35
N ARG A 305 26.20 15.28 0.23
CA ARG A 305 26.80 16.39 0.97
C ARG A 305 26.13 17.75 0.66
N LYS A 306 25.67 17.94 -0.58
CA LYS A 306 24.93 19.15 -0.97
C LYS A 306 23.57 19.20 -0.27
N ALA A 307 22.81 18.09 -0.26
CA ALA A 307 21.50 18.01 0.38
C ALA A 307 21.58 18.18 1.91
N GLU A 308 22.66 17.69 2.54
CA GLU A 308 22.92 17.86 3.98
C GLU A 308 23.30 19.28 4.40
N LYS A 309 23.70 20.12 3.42
CA LYS A 309 24.03 21.55 3.62
C LYS A 309 22.92 22.48 3.13
N ASP A 310 21.74 21.96 2.82
CA ASP A 310 20.62 22.78 2.35
C ASP A 310 20.12 23.69 3.49
N GLU A 311 20.13 24.99 3.24
CA GLU A 311 19.67 26.03 4.19
C GLU A 311 18.16 26.28 4.07
N THR A 312 17.50 25.75 3.01
CA THR A 312 16.06 25.90 2.77
C THR A 312 15.29 24.74 3.39
N VAL A 313 15.44 24.52 4.68
CA VAL A 313 14.84 23.43 5.44
C VAL A 313 13.86 23.94 6.50
N GLY A 314 12.92 23.09 6.88
CA GLY A 314 11.90 23.43 7.87
C GLY A 314 11.04 24.64 7.42
N PRO A 315 10.73 25.60 8.32
CA PRO A 315 9.93 26.77 7.95
C PRO A 315 10.55 27.65 6.87
N MET A 316 11.87 27.55 6.64
CA MET A 316 12.53 28.31 5.57
C MET A 316 12.07 27.91 4.16
N ILE A 317 11.47 26.73 4.00
CA ILE A 317 10.88 26.27 2.74
C ILE A 317 9.83 27.25 2.19
N PHE A 318 9.10 27.94 3.07
CA PHE A 318 8.10 28.92 2.68
C PHE A 318 8.69 30.18 2.02
N SER A 319 10.02 30.41 2.14
CA SER A 319 10.69 31.46 1.37
C SER A 319 10.75 31.20 -0.13
N LEU A 320 10.49 29.96 -0.55
CA LEU A 320 10.47 29.53 -1.96
C LEU A 320 9.07 29.62 -2.60
N LEU A 321 8.07 30.03 -1.84
CA LEU A 321 6.71 30.24 -2.33
C LEU A 321 6.62 31.53 -3.14
N GLU A 322 6.11 31.43 -4.35
CA GLU A 322 5.81 32.54 -5.24
C GLU A 322 4.33 32.46 -5.66
N PRO A 323 3.38 32.80 -4.78
CA PRO A 323 1.98 32.79 -5.15
C PRO A 323 1.65 34.05 -5.95
N GLU A 324 0.94 33.92 -7.03
CA GLU A 324 0.34 35.01 -7.81
C GLU A 324 -0.94 35.57 -7.19
N ALA A 325 -1.24 35.24 -5.93
CA ALA A 325 -2.52 35.49 -5.29
C ALA A 325 -2.48 36.66 -4.31
N ALA A 326 -3.65 37.26 -4.10
CA ALA A 326 -3.82 38.40 -3.22
C ALA A 326 -3.52 38.07 -1.74
N GLU A 327 -3.14 39.10 -0.98
CA GLU A 327 -3.00 39.00 0.47
C GLU A 327 -4.32 38.60 1.12
N LEU A 328 -4.28 37.59 2.00
CA LEU A 328 -5.43 37.07 2.74
C LEU A 328 -5.62 37.78 4.06
N ASP A 329 -6.86 37.90 4.52
CA ASP A 329 -7.13 38.33 5.89
C ASP A 329 -6.64 37.29 6.90
N THR A 330 -5.99 37.74 7.96
CA THR A 330 -5.43 36.87 9.00
C THR A 330 -6.49 36.00 9.68
N ALA A 331 -7.73 36.52 9.84
CA ALA A 331 -8.82 35.74 10.41
C ALA A 331 -9.28 34.61 9.46
N GLU A 332 -9.27 34.85 8.15
CA GLU A 332 -9.56 33.82 7.14
C GLU A 332 -8.50 32.71 7.15
N VAL A 333 -7.22 33.09 7.24
CA VAL A 333 -6.12 32.12 7.34
C VAL A 333 -6.27 31.23 8.58
N GLU A 334 -6.56 31.84 9.73
CA GLU A 334 -6.77 31.11 10.97
C GLU A 334 -7.96 30.15 10.89
N GLN A 335 -9.09 30.60 10.36
CA GLN A 335 -10.29 29.79 10.19
C GLN A 335 -10.04 28.57 9.30
N LYS A 336 -9.31 28.74 8.19
CA LYS A 336 -8.93 27.64 7.30
C LYS A 336 -8.01 26.64 8.01
N CYS A 337 -7.01 27.13 8.74
CA CYS A 337 -6.10 26.28 9.50
C CYS A 337 -6.84 25.44 10.56
N GLU A 338 -7.78 26.06 11.30
CA GLU A 338 -8.61 25.33 12.27
C GLU A 338 -9.54 24.31 11.61
N HIS A 339 -10.12 24.64 10.45
CA HIS A 339 -10.95 23.72 9.69
C HIS A 339 -10.17 22.47 9.28
N TYR A 340 -8.99 22.64 8.70
CA TYR A 340 -8.14 21.52 8.29
C TYR A 340 -7.62 20.72 9.47
N SER A 341 -7.26 21.36 10.56
CA SER A 341 -6.84 20.69 11.81
C SER A 341 -7.93 19.78 12.37
N ARG A 342 -9.18 20.25 12.42
CA ARG A 342 -10.32 19.42 12.85
C ARG A 342 -10.59 18.27 11.92
N PHE A 343 -10.55 18.52 10.59
CA PHE A 343 -10.77 17.48 9.59
C PHE A 343 -9.70 16.38 9.67
N THR A 344 -8.42 16.74 9.67
CA THR A 344 -7.31 15.76 9.70
C THR A 344 -7.33 14.93 10.98
N LYS A 345 -7.65 15.55 12.13
CA LYS A 345 -7.82 14.84 13.39
C LYS A 345 -8.98 13.84 13.33
N SER A 346 -10.17 14.27 12.88
CA SER A 346 -11.32 13.37 12.80
C SER A 346 -11.08 12.21 11.82
N MET A 347 -10.34 12.47 10.73
CA MET A 347 -9.97 11.42 9.79
C MET A 347 -8.94 10.45 10.41
N ASP A 348 -7.97 10.93 11.18
CA ASP A 348 -7.00 10.07 11.90
C ASP A 348 -7.71 9.14 12.89
N ASP A 349 -8.69 9.67 13.64
CA ASP A 349 -9.49 8.88 14.57
C ASP A 349 -10.23 7.74 13.81
N GLY A 350 -10.89 8.05 12.69
CA GLY A 350 -11.58 7.05 11.85
C GLY A 350 -10.65 6.01 11.22
N VAL A 351 -9.48 6.44 10.75
CA VAL A 351 -8.45 5.53 10.19
C VAL A 351 -7.93 4.57 11.26
N ARG A 352 -7.69 5.05 12.48
CA ARG A 352 -7.25 4.21 13.62
C ARG A 352 -8.31 3.21 14.03
N GLU A 353 -9.58 3.62 14.05
CA GLU A 353 -10.69 2.71 14.32
C GLU A 353 -10.76 1.60 13.28
N LEU A 354 -10.71 1.94 11.98
CA LEU A 354 -10.74 0.95 10.89
C LEU A 354 -9.55 -0.03 10.97
N LEU A 355 -8.35 0.47 11.27
CA LEU A 355 -7.17 -0.37 11.51
C LEU A 355 -7.36 -1.33 12.68
N ASN A 356 -7.92 -0.87 13.78
CA ASN A 356 -8.17 -1.71 14.96
C ASN A 356 -9.19 -2.82 14.67
N VAL A 357 -10.32 -2.47 14.04
CA VAL A 357 -11.35 -3.44 13.65
C VAL A 357 -10.82 -4.43 12.62
N GLY A 358 -10.14 -3.94 11.57
CA GLY A 358 -9.57 -4.78 10.53
C GLY A 358 -8.52 -5.77 11.05
N ASN A 359 -7.60 -5.30 11.91
CA ASN A 359 -6.59 -6.17 12.53
C ASN A 359 -7.23 -7.22 13.48
N THR A 360 -8.29 -6.85 14.18
CA THR A 360 -9.04 -7.78 15.03
C THR A 360 -9.71 -8.86 14.17
N HIS A 361 -10.34 -8.45 13.08
CA HIS A 361 -10.97 -9.38 12.14
C HIS A 361 -9.92 -10.30 11.47
N TRP A 362 -8.77 -9.75 11.05
CA TRP A 362 -7.64 -10.53 10.53
C TRP A 362 -7.25 -11.65 11.50
N LYS A 363 -6.99 -11.31 12.77
CA LYS A 363 -6.63 -12.28 13.80
C LYS A 363 -7.69 -13.35 14.01
N ARG A 364 -8.97 -12.98 13.91
CA ARG A 364 -10.08 -13.92 14.03
C ARG A 364 -10.10 -14.92 12.85
N CYS A 365 -9.93 -14.43 11.64
CA CYS A 365 -9.94 -15.25 10.42
C CYS A 365 -8.71 -16.16 10.29
N THR A 366 -7.55 -15.75 10.79
CA THR A 366 -6.33 -16.57 10.77
C THR A 366 -6.15 -17.44 12.02
N GLY A 367 -7.03 -17.35 13.00
CA GLY A 367 -6.92 -18.04 14.28
C GLY A 367 -8.16 -18.87 14.68
N PRO A 368 -9.11 -18.30 15.44
CA PRO A 368 -10.22 -19.08 16.00
C PRO A 368 -11.26 -19.51 14.96
N LEU A 369 -11.59 -18.66 13.99
CA LEU A 369 -12.70 -18.91 13.07
C LEU A 369 -12.50 -20.16 12.19
N PRO A 370 -11.36 -20.40 11.53
CA PRO A 370 -11.10 -21.64 10.80
C PRO A 370 -11.23 -22.88 11.69
N LYS A 371 -10.76 -22.81 12.94
CA LYS A 371 -10.85 -23.92 13.89
C LYS A 371 -12.30 -24.27 14.25
N GLU A 372 -13.21 -23.30 14.25
CA GLU A 372 -14.63 -23.53 14.44
C GLU A 372 -15.21 -24.32 13.25
N TYR A 373 -14.89 -23.94 12.02
CA TYR A 373 -15.29 -24.69 10.83
C TYR A 373 -14.72 -26.12 10.81
N GLU A 374 -13.44 -26.30 11.14
CA GLU A 374 -12.84 -27.62 11.26
C GLU A 374 -13.54 -28.51 12.30
N ARG A 375 -13.99 -27.93 13.44
CA ARG A 375 -14.74 -28.65 14.47
C ARG A 375 -16.08 -29.14 13.95
N ILE A 376 -16.78 -28.29 13.18
CA ILE A 376 -18.05 -28.67 12.53
C ILE A 376 -17.79 -29.82 11.55
N GLY A 377 -16.76 -29.69 10.68
CA GLY A 377 -16.39 -30.74 9.73
C GLY A 377 -16.08 -32.08 10.41
N ARG A 378 -15.30 -32.06 11.48
CA ARG A 378 -15.00 -33.25 12.28
C ARG A 378 -16.26 -33.86 12.92
N ALA A 379 -17.18 -33.04 13.42
CA ALA A 379 -18.43 -33.54 14.00
C ALA A 379 -19.28 -34.30 12.97
N PHE A 380 -19.39 -33.80 11.73
CA PHE A 380 -20.08 -34.50 10.65
C PHE A 380 -19.39 -35.81 10.28
N ARG A 381 -18.09 -35.86 10.18
CA ARG A 381 -17.32 -37.09 9.90
C ARG A 381 -17.47 -38.12 11.05
N ASN A 382 -17.40 -37.66 12.28
CA ASN A 382 -17.63 -38.55 13.43
C ASN A 382 -19.03 -39.17 13.40
N LEU A 383 -20.05 -38.36 13.07
CA LEU A 383 -21.43 -38.88 12.94
C LEU A 383 -21.55 -39.89 11.79
N SER A 384 -20.92 -39.60 10.63
CA SER A 384 -20.83 -40.53 9.51
C SER A 384 -20.20 -41.87 9.94
N THR A 385 -19.11 -41.83 10.70
CA THR A 385 -18.42 -43.04 11.21
C THR A 385 -19.37 -43.87 12.12
N VAL A 386 -20.15 -43.21 12.95
CA VAL A 386 -21.17 -43.90 13.79
C VAL A 386 -22.20 -44.58 12.91
N PHE A 387 -22.70 -43.94 11.86
CA PHE A 387 -23.70 -44.54 10.95
C PHE A 387 -23.10 -45.72 10.18
N ILE A 388 -21.86 -45.61 9.68
CA ILE A 388 -21.16 -46.75 9.07
C ILE A 388 -21.12 -47.96 10.01
N SER A 389 -20.92 -47.75 11.30
CA SER A 389 -20.84 -48.82 12.29
C SER A 389 -22.18 -49.52 12.56
N SER A 390 -23.33 -48.85 12.25
CA SER A 390 -24.66 -49.41 12.38
C SER A 390 -24.92 -50.56 11.41
N ARG A 391 -24.25 -50.55 10.25
CA ARG A 391 -24.43 -51.51 9.14
C ARG A 391 -25.88 -51.62 8.67
N TYR A 392 -26.70 -50.58 8.87
CA TYR A 392 -28.07 -50.56 8.42
C TYR A 392 -28.16 -50.42 6.91
N PRO A 393 -28.87 -51.31 6.18
CA PRO A 393 -29.00 -51.21 4.75
C PRO A 393 -29.63 -49.88 4.31
N GLY A 394 -29.01 -49.17 3.35
CA GLY A 394 -29.51 -47.89 2.83
C GLY A 394 -28.94 -46.64 3.52
N GLU A 395 -28.04 -46.76 4.50
CA GLU A 395 -27.36 -45.61 5.12
C GLU A 395 -26.13 -45.14 4.34
N GLU A 396 -25.64 -45.89 3.37
CA GLU A 396 -24.41 -45.60 2.65
C GLU A 396 -24.41 -44.20 1.99
N THR A 397 -25.51 -43.87 1.32
CA THR A 397 -25.68 -42.55 0.66
C THR A 397 -25.67 -41.39 1.66
N LEU A 398 -26.32 -41.59 2.84
CA LEU A 398 -26.33 -40.57 3.91
C LEU A 398 -24.94 -40.40 4.53
N THR A 399 -24.23 -41.52 4.78
CA THR A 399 -22.88 -41.48 5.37
C THR A 399 -21.88 -40.83 4.44
N ASP A 400 -21.96 -41.11 3.12
CA ASP A 400 -21.14 -40.45 2.10
C ASP A 400 -21.43 -38.95 2.02
N ALA A 401 -22.70 -38.56 2.06
CA ALA A 401 -23.10 -37.15 2.05
C ALA A 401 -22.62 -36.40 3.30
N LEU A 402 -22.71 -37.05 4.50
CA LEU A 402 -22.18 -36.46 5.75
C LEU A 402 -20.66 -36.36 5.74
N THR A 403 -19.96 -37.36 5.21
CA THR A 403 -18.51 -37.31 5.05
C THR A 403 -18.09 -36.16 4.13
N ALA A 404 -18.77 -36.02 3.00
CA ALA A 404 -18.54 -34.92 2.06
C ALA A 404 -18.87 -33.55 2.67
N ALA A 405 -19.95 -33.42 3.44
CA ALA A 405 -20.25 -32.21 4.18
C ALA A 405 -19.12 -31.86 5.16
N GLY A 406 -18.61 -32.88 5.89
CA GLY A 406 -17.47 -32.72 6.80
C GLY A 406 -16.23 -32.17 6.08
N GLN A 407 -15.90 -32.74 4.93
CA GLN A 407 -14.78 -32.27 4.10
C GLN A 407 -15.02 -30.84 3.58
N THR A 408 -16.26 -30.53 3.17
CA THR A 408 -16.62 -29.16 2.72
C THR A 408 -16.36 -28.12 3.79
N TYR A 409 -16.67 -28.40 5.07
CA TYR A 409 -16.38 -27.46 6.16
C TYR A 409 -14.88 -27.29 6.44
N GLU A 410 -14.07 -28.31 6.23
CA GLU A 410 -12.60 -28.19 6.30
C GLU A 410 -12.06 -27.34 5.16
N GLU A 411 -12.54 -27.53 3.94
CA GLU A 411 -12.19 -26.68 2.80
C GLU A 411 -12.62 -25.21 3.00
N ILE A 412 -13.80 -24.98 3.61
CA ILE A 412 -14.23 -23.62 4.01
C ILE A 412 -13.29 -23.04 5.05
N ALA A 413 -12.80 -23.83 6.02
CA ALA A 413 -11.84 -23.37 7.02
C ALA A 413 -10.56 -22.82 6.35
N GLU A 414 -10.05 -23.51 5.34
CA GLU A 414 -8.88 -23.07 4.56
C GLU A 414 -9.16 -21.76 3.79
N ILE A 415 -10.33 -21.66 3.14
CA ILE A 415 -10.76 -20.45 2.43
C ILE A 415 -10.83 -19.27 3.40
N VAL A 416 -11.42 -19.45 4.58
CA VAL A 416 -11.52 -18.42 5.63
C VAL A 416 -10.14 -18.00 6.13
N ALA A 417 -9.22 -18.95 6.34
CA ALA A 417 -7.87 -18.65 6.83
C ALA A 417 -7.06 -17.80 5.83
N GLN A 418 -7.28 -17.99 4.53
CA GLN A 418 -6.56 -17.27 3.46
C GLN A 418 -7.21 -15.92 3.11
N GLN A 419 -8.47 -15.71 3.48
CA GLN A 419 -9.24 -14.54 3.04
C GLN A 419 -8.62 -13.19 3.43
N PRO A 420 -8.11 -12.98 4.67
CA PRO A 420 -7.54 -11.68 5.06
C PRO A 420 -6.39 -11.22 4.18
N GLN A 421 -5.60 -12.14 3.63
CA GLN A 421 -4.51 -11.80 2.73
C GLN A 421 -5.03 -11.26 1.38
N LYS A 422 -6.24 -11.65 0.97
CA LYS A 422 -6.83 -11.25 -0.31
C LYS A 422 -7.61 -9.95 -0.22
N ASP A 423 -8.33 -9.73 0.89
CA ASP A 423 -9.24 -8.59 1.04
C ASP A 423 -8.75 -7.52 2.00
N LEU A 424 -8.29 -7.89 3.20
CA LEU A 424 -7.89 -6.93 4.23
C LEU A 424 -6.48 -6.37 4.02
N HIS A 425 -5.58 -7.09 3.36
CA HIS A 425 -4.18 -6.69 3.23
C HIS A 425 -4.06 -5.27 2.66
N PHE A 426 -4.58 -5.03 1.46
CA PHE A 426 -4.49 -3.72 0.82
C PHE A 426 -5.27 -2.63 1.56
N LEU A 427 -6.41 -2.99 2.17
CA LEU A 427 -7.20 -2.05 2.98
C LEU A 427 -6.40 -1.58 4.19
N LEU A 428 -5.75 -2.50 4.91
CA LEU A 428 -4.96 -2.17 6.10
C LEU A 428 -3.68 -1.42 5.74
N GLU A 429 -2.98 -1.82 4.68
CA GLU A 429 -1.79 -1.11 4.20
C GLU A 429 -2.11 0.34 3.79
N THR A 430 -3.18 0.56 3.02
CA THR A 430 -3.65 1.91 2.67
C THR A 430 -3.95 2.74 3.92
N ASN A 431 -4.64 2.16 4.91
CA ASN A 431 -4.96 2.87 6.15
C ASN A 431 -3.72 3.11 7.02
N ASN A 432 -2.72 2.23 7.04
CA ASN A 432 -1.44 2.47 7.70
C ASN A 432 -0.69 3.65 7.06
N GLU A 433 -0.69 3.75 5.73
CA GLU A 433 -0.12 4.89 5.01
C GLU A 433 -0.83 6.20 5.39
N TYR A 434 -2.17 6.22 5.36
CA TYR A 434 -2.96 7.39 5.77
C TYR A 434 -2.75 7.77 7.23
N LYS A 435 -2.61 6.80 8.13
CA LYS A 435 -2.23 7.06 9.53
C LYS A 435 -0.88 7.78 9.61
N GLY A 436 0.11 7.37 8.81
CA GLY A 436 1.41 8.04 8.73
C GLY A 436 1.28 9.48 8.22
N LEU A 437 0.56 9.70 7.13
CA LEU A 437 0.31 11.03 6.56
C LEU A 437 -0.42 11.95 7.55
N LEU A 438 -1.51 11.45 8.17
CA LEU A 438 -2.31 12.21 9.12
C LEU A 438 -1.52 12.58 10.38
N GLY A 439 -0.57 11.74 10.78
CA GLY A 439 0.34 12.00 11.89
C GLY A 439 1.27 13.21 11.68
N CYS A 440 1.50 13.64 10.45
CA CYS A 440 2.34 14.79 10.12
C CYS A 440 1.61 16.14 10.24
N PHE A 441 0.28 16.17 10.06
CA PHE A 441 -0.48 17.42 10.03
C PHE A 441 -0.45 18.23 11.33
N PRO A 442 -0.45 17.67 12.55
CA PRO A 442 -0.39 18.45 13.77
C PRO A 442 0.80 19.42 13.83
N GLU A 443 1.98 19.02 13.37
CA GLU A 443 3.16 19.88 13.32
C GLU A 443 3.05 20.94 12.23
N ILE A 444 2.57 20.59 11.03
CA ILE A 444 2.30 21.54 9.96
C ILE A 444 1.34 22.63 10.46
N MET A 445 0.23 22.23 11.11
CA MET A 445 -0.74 23.17 11.65
C MET A 445 -0.17 24.05 12.77
N ALA A 446 0.72 23.50 13.60
CA ALA A 446 1.39 24.26 14.65
C ALA A 446 2.29 25.36 14.08
N VAL A 447 3.03 25.09 13.01
CA VAL A 447 3.86 26.10 12.31
C VAL A 447 3.00 27.22 11.73
N HIS A 448 1.87 26.89 11.09
CA HIS A 448 0.93 27.89 10.55
C HIS A 448 0.30 28.74 11.64
N LYS A 449 -0.15 28.11 12.72
CA LYS A 449 -0.74 28.82 13.87
C LYS A 449 0.27 29.76 14.50
N ALA A 450 1.49 29.32 14.74
CA ALA A 450 2.56 30.15 15.30
C ALA A 450 2.88 31.37 14.42
N ALA A 451 2.84 31.20 13.09
CA ALA A 451 3.04 32.30 12.14
C ALA A 451 1.89 33.33 12.21
N VAL A 452 0.63 32.87 12.27
CA VAL A 452 -0.55 33.73 12.43
C VAL A 452 -0.47 34.51 13.77
N ASP A 453 -0.11 33.85 14.87
CA ASP A 453 0.02 34.49 16.18
C ASP A 453 1.10 35.60 16.15
N LYS A 454 2.19 35.41 15.41
CA LYS A 454 3.21 36.45 15.21
C LYS A 454 2.75 37.62 14.39
N VAL A 455 1.95 37.41 13.36
CA VAL A 455 1.33 38.50 12.60
C VAL A 455 0.37 39.31 13.46
N LYS A 456 -0.43 38.65 14.32
CA LYS A 456 -1.31 39.35 15.28
C LYS A 456 -0.52 40.20 16.27
N GLU A 457 0.69 39.78 16.66
CA GLU A 457 1.59 40.55 17.52
C GLU A 457 2.32 41.69 16.77
N ALA A 458 2.32 41.70 15.44
CA ALA A 458 3.13 42.60 14.62
C ALA A 458 2.89 44.09 14.92
N ASP A 459 1.64 44.52 15.15
CA ASP A 459 1.33 45.92 15.49
C ASP A 459 1.97 46.35 16.79
N ARG A 460 2.02 45.48 17.78
CA ARG A 460 2.71 45.73 19.05
C ARG A 460 4.24 45.79 18.87
N LEU A 461 4.77 44.91 17.98
CA LEU A 461 6.20 44.91 17.66
C LEU A 461 6.62 46.19 16.91
N VAL A 462 5.78 46.71 16.02
CA VAL A 462 5.98 48.00 15.32
C VAL A 462 5.96 49.14 16.35
N SER A 463 4.96 49.19 17.22
CA SER A 463 4.82 50.23 18.24
C SER A 463 6.01 50.23 19.23
N ALA A 464 6.60 49.06 19.48
CA ALA A 464 7.79 48.89 20.30
C ALA A 464 9.12 49.16 19.55
N GLY A 465 9.06 49.52 18.25
CA GLY A 465 10.24 49.77 17.42
C GLY A 465 11.10 48.55 17.10
N LYS A 466 10.58 47.33 17.32
CA LYS A 466 11.29 46.07 17.08
C LYS A 466 11.28 45.66 15.61
N ILE A 467 10.23 46.01 14.89
CA ILE A 467 10.07 45.77 13.46
C ILE A 467 9.52 47.03 12.77
N THR A 468 9.71 47.15 11.45
CA THR A 468 9.18 48.26 10.68
C THR A 468 7.77 47.96 10.13
N ASN A 469 7.05 48.98 9.63
CA ASN A 469 5.78 48.78 8.92
C ASN A 469 5.96 47.94 7.65
N ASN A 470 7.13 48.01 6.99
CA ASN A 470 7.45 47.18 5.84
C ASN A 470 7.62 45.72 6.26
N ASP A 471 8.26 45.46 7.38
CA ASP A 471 8.39 44.10 7.93
C ASP A 471 7.02 43.51 8.24
N ARG A 472 6.11 44.28 8.87
CA ARG A 472 4.73 43.87 9.13
C ARG A 472 4.01 43.48 7.82
N LYS A 473 4.13 44.29 6.78
CA LYS A 473 3.52 43.99 5.50
C LYS A 473 4.11 42.72 4.89
N LEU A 474 5.42 42.53 4.97
CA LEU A 474 6.10 41.32 4.52
C LEU A 474 5.63 40.07 5.29
N MET A 475 5.46 40.18 6.61
CA MET A 475 4.93 39.09 7.44
C MET A 475 3.50 38.69 7.01
N ASN A 476 2.61 39.64 6.78
CA ASN A 476 1.26 39.37 6.28
C ASN A 476 1.27 38.65 4.92
N GLN A 477 2.08 39.13 3.98
CA GLN A 477 2.25 38.49 2.67
C GLN A 477 2.74 37.04 2.80
N ARG A 478 3.71 36.79 3.67
CA ARG A 478 4.27 35.45 3.86
C ARG A 478 3.30 34.50 4.54
N VAL A 479 2.50 34.96 5.51
CA VAL A 479 1.44 34.15 6.12
C VAL A 479 0.36 33.80 5.09
N SER A 480 0.02 34.74 4.21
CA SER A 480 -0.88 34.47 3.08
C SER A 480 -0.30 33.39 2.16
N CYS A 481 1.00 33.48 1.81
CA CYS A 481 1.72 32.47 1.03
C CYS A 481 1.67 31.10 1.70
N MET A 482 1.94 31.04 3.01
CA MET A 482 1.82 29.78 3.77
C MET A 482 0.41 29.20 3.70
N SER A 483 -0.61 30.02 3.85
CA SER A 483 -2.01 29.60 3.75
C SER A 483 -2.33 29.02 2.36
N TYR A 484 -1.82 29.63 1.30
CA TYR A 484 -1.97 29.09 -0.06
C TYR A 484 -1.28 27.73 -0.22
N SER A 485 -0.09 27.54 0.35
CA SER A 485 0.58 26.24 0.31
C SER A 485 -0.18 25.18 1.09
N LEU A 486 -0.71 25.52 2.28
CA LEU A 486 -1.54 24.61 3.07
C LEU A 486 -2.81 24.20 2.33
N GLN A 487 -3.47 25.15 1.67
CA GLN A 487 -4.67 24.87 0.86
C GLN A 487 -4.33 23.98 -0.35
N ALA A 488 -3.20 24.23 -1.03
CA ALA A 488 -2.75 23.41 -2.14
C ALA A 488 -2.44 21.98 -1.69
N GLU A 489 -1.81 21.83 -0.52
CA GLU A 489 -1.54 20.52 0.07
C GLU A 489 -2.81 19.79 0.48
N MET A 490 -3.77 20.49 1.09
CA MET A 490 -5.05 19.89 1.44
C MET A 490 -5.85 19.45 0.20
N ASN A 491 -5.82 20.22 -0.88
CA ASN A 491 -6.44 19.82 -2.16
C ASN A 491 -5.75 18.59 -2.77
N HIS A 492 -4.43 18.54 -2.72
CA HIS A 492 -3.66 17.35 -3.12
C HIS A 492 -4.02 16.13 -2.26
N PHE A 493 -4.06 16.29 -0.93
CA PHE A 493 -4.46 15.24 0.01
C PHE A 493 -5.88 14.72 -0.26
N HIS A 494 -6.84 15.63 -0.48
CA HIS A 494 -8.24 15.26 -0.76
C HIS A 494 -8.36 14.49 -2.07
N SER A 495 -7.69 14.91 -3.14
CA SER A 495 -7.72 14.24 -4.44
C SER A 495 -7.16 12.83 -4.37
N ASN A 496 -5.98 12.67 -3.73
CA ASN A 496 -5.39 11.34 -3.54
C ASN A 496 -6.27 10.45 -2.65
N ARG A 497 -6.82 11.00 -1.56
CA ARG A 497 -7.70 10.24 -0.67
C ARG A 497 -8.93 9.71 -1.40
N ILE A 498 -9.58 10.54 -2.21
CA ILE A 498 -10.76 10.12 -2.98
C ILE A 498 -10.37 8.97 -3.92
N TYR A 499 -9.27 9.09 -4.64
CA TYR A 499 -8.79 8.04 -5.54
C TYR A 499 -8.45 6.75 -4.79
N ASP A 500 -7.63 6.83 -3.75
CA ASP A 500 -7.13 5.66 -3.03
C ASP A 500 -8.26 4.89 -2.32
N TYR A 501 -9.19 5.60 -1.64
CA TYR A 501 -10.30 4.93 -0.96
C TYR A 501 -11.32 4.34 -1.93
N ASN A 502 -11.59 4.99 -3.07
CA ASN A 502 -12.43 4.37 -4.10
C ASN A 502 -11.81 3.05 -4.58
N ARG A 503 -10.52 3.08 -4.92
CA ARG A 503 -9.81 1.90 -5.41
C ARG A 503 -9.76 0.77 -4.37
N VAL A 504 -9.31 1.07 -3.16
CA VAL A 504 -9.14 0.04 -2.13
C VAL A 504 -10.48 -0.55 -1.68
N MET A 505 -11.54 0.26 -1.62
CA MET A 505 -12.88 -0.25 -1.28
C MET A 505 -13.48 -1.11 -2.38
N GLN A 506 -13.26 -0.78 -3.65
CA GLN A 506 -13.65 -1.65 -4.77
C GLN A 506 -12.95 -3.01 -4.67
N LEU A 507 -11.62 -3.01 -4.47
CA LEU A 507 -10.86 -4.25 -4.31
C LEU A 507 -11.35 -5.08 -3.11
N TYR A 508 -11.55 -4.43 -1.97
CA TYR A 508 -12.04 -5.09 -0.76
C TYR A 508 -13.40 -5.76 -1.00
N LEU A 509 -14.36 -5.00 -1.52
CA LEU A 509 -15.72 -5.51 -1.74
C LEU A 509 -15.75 -6.60 -2.81
N GLN A 510 -14.95 -6.48 -3.88
CA GLN A 510 -14.85 -7.50 -4.91
C GLN A 510 -14.31 -8.82 -4.32
N GLN A 511 -13.28 -8.76 -3.49
CA GLN A 511 -12.75 -9.95 -2.80
C GLN A 511 -13.76 -10.55 -1.81
N GLN A 512 -14.55 -9.72 -1.14
CA GLN A 512 -15.65 -10.20 -0.28
C GLN A 512 -16.73 -10.95 -1.08
N VAL A 513 -17.13 -10.41 -2.22
CA VAL A 513 -18.10 -11.10 -3.12
C VAL A 513 -17.55 -12.45 -3.54
N THR A 514 -16.33 -12.49 -4.07
CA THR A 514 -15.67 -13.74 -4.49
C THR A 514 -15.57 -14.76 -3.35
N PHE A 515 -15.25 -14.30 -2.15
CA PHE A 515 -15.18 -15.15 -0.95
C PHE A 515 -16.51 -15.81 -0.62
N TYR A 516 -17.59 -15.03 -0.55
CA TYR A 516 -18.91 -15.58 -0.25
C TYR A 516 -19.44 -16.49 -1.35
N GLU A 517 -19.15 -16.20 -2.63
CA GLU A 517 -19.48 -17.06 -3.77
C GLU A 517 -18.75 -18.39 -3.69
N GLN A 518 -17.46 -18.41 -3.39
CA GLN A 518 -16.69 -19.65 -3.20
C GLN A 518 -17.27 -20.51 -2.08
N ILE A 519 -17.64 -19.91 -0.95
CA ILE A 519 -18.28 -20.64 0.15
C ILE A 519 -19.66 -21.17 -0.28
N ALA A 520 -20.46 -20.36 -0.95
CA ALA A 520 -21.78 -20.76 -1.43
C ALA A 520 -21.70 -21.93 -2.41
N ASP A 521 -20.71 -21.93 -3.32
CA ASP A 521 -20.51 -23.02 -4.27
C ASP A 521 -20.08 -24.32 -3.57
N LYS A 522 -19.19 -24.25 -2.59
CA LYS A 522 -18.82 -25.40 -1.77
C LYS A 522 -20.03 -26.00 -1.04
N LEU A 523 -20.84 -25.14 -0.44
CA LEU A 523 -22.07 -25.56 0.27
C LEU A 523 -23.14 -26.13 -0.70
N ARG A 524 -23.30 -25.55 -1.91
CA ARG A 524 -24.19 -26.10 -2.95
C ARG A 524 -23.73 -27.49 -3.38
N GLY A 525 -22.39 -27.67 -3.56
CA GLY A 525 -21.81 -28.97 -3.87
C GLY A 525 -22.11 -30.05 -2.79
N ALA A 526 -22.00 -29.70 -1.52
CA ALA A 526 -22.36 -30.58 -0.43
C ALA A 526 -23.86 -30.85 -0.38
N LEU A 527 -24.69 -29.80 -0.55
CA LEU A 527 -26.14 -29.89 -0.54
C LEU A 527 -26.66 -30.85 -1.62
N SER A 528 -26.08 -30.81 -2.83
CA SER A 528 -26.50 -31.65 -3.95
C SER A 528 -26.37 -33.15 -3.67
N ARG A 529 -25.46 -33.55 -2.78
CA ARG A 529 -25.30 -34.95 -2.38
C ARG A 529 -26.46 -35.45 -1.50
N PHE A 530 -27.11 -34.58 -0.73
CA PHE A 530 -28.30 -34.89 0.03
C PHE A 530 -29.58 -34.86 -0.81
N ALA A 531 -29.63 -34.08 -1.88
CA ALA A 531 -30.79 -33.93 -2.76
C ALA A 531 -31.10 -35.20 -3.59
N THR A 532 -30.12 -36.11 -3.75
CA THR A 532 -30.30 -37.40 -4.44
C THR A 532 -31.05 -38.46 -3.60
N LEU A 533 -31.23 -38.20 -2.31
CA LEU A 533 -32.02 -39.08 -1.44
C LEU A 533 -33.52 -38.83 -1.66
N CYS A 534 -34.06 -39.40 -2.72
CA CYS A 534 -35.50 -39.39 -2.98
C CYS A 534 -36.20 -40.22 -1.93
N VAL A 535 -37.32 -39.71 -1.38
CA VAL A 535 -38.20 -40.38 -0.44
C VAL A 535 -38.71 -41.75 -0.95
N CYS A 536 -38.48 -42.06 -2.24
CA CYS A 536 -38.82 -43.34 -2.87
C CYS A 536 -37.95 -44.51 -2.41
N ASP A 537 -36.68 -44.29 -2.02
CA ASP A 537 -35.78 -45.39 -1.62
C ASP A 537 -36.04 -45.89 -0.19
N CYS A 538 -36.64 -45.08 0.69
CA CYS A 538 -37.05 -45.51 2.02
C CYS A 538 -38.24 -46.49 2.02
N ARG A 539 -38.97 -46.63 0.91
CA ARG A 539 -40.10 -47.58 0.81
C ARG A 539 -39.68 -48.99 0.43
N LEU A 540 -38.49 -49.18 -0.11
CA LEU A 540 -38.00 -50.49 -0.56
C LEU A 540 -37.32 -51.33 0.53
N SER A 541 -36.92 -50.73 1.65
CA SER A 541 -36.26 -51.44 2.75
C SER A 541 -37.16 -51.80 3.93
N LEU A 542 -38.37 -51.25 3.99
CA LEU A 542 -39.39 -51.66 4.94
C LEU A 542 -40.41 -52.54 4.21
N GLY A 543 -40.12 -53.83 4.12
CA GLY A 543 -41.08 -54.82 3.69
C GLY A 543 -42.31 -54.79 4.60
N ALA A 544 -43.26 -53.93 4.29
CA ALA A 544 -44.56 -53.89 4.92
C ALA A 544 -45.60 -53.68 3.85
N ASP A 545 -46.18 -54.81 3.43
CA ASP A 545 -47.50 -54.87 2.79
C ASP A 545 -48.55 -54.21 3.73
N TRP A 546 -48.78 -52.91 3.51
CA TRP A 546 -49.96 -52.25 4.01
C TRP A 546 -50.81 -51.83 2.83
N PHE A 547 -51.83 -52.64 2.57
CA PHE A 547 -52.94 -52.35 1.69
C PHE A 547 -53.52 -50.97 1.98
N LEU A 548 -53.45 -50.07 1.00
CA LEU A 548 -54.36 -48.95 0.88
C LEU A 548 -55.18 -49.13 -0.37
N PRO A 549 -56.51 -48.95 -0.29
CA PRO A 549 -57.36 -49.14 -1.44
C PRO A 549 -57.12 -48.08 -2.50
N GLU A 550 -57.17 -48.55 -3.75
CA GLU A 550 -57.18 -47.69 -4.93
C GLU A 550 -58.42 -46.78 -4.88
N ASP A 551 -58.17 -45.46 -4.77
CA ASP A 551 -59.18 -44.51 -5.21
C ASP A 551 -58.56 -43.60 -6.28
N LYS A 552 -59.09 -43.79 -7.49
CA LYS A 552 -58.79 -42.99 -8.68
C LYS A 552 -59.56 -41.68 -8.57
N SER A 553 -58.92 -40.60 -8.28
CA SER A 553 -59.19 -39.26 -8.83
C SER A 553 -58.59 -38.20 -7.94
N LEU A 554 -57.58 -37.48 -8.48
CA LEU A 554 -57.50 -36.03 -8.33
C LEU A 554 -56.26 -35.51 -9.10
N LYS A 555 -56.54 -34.98 -10.25
CA LYS A 555 -55.69 -33.97 -10.87
C LYS A 555 -55.82 -32.73 -10.02
N ALA A 556 -54.70 -32.19 -9.56
CA ALA A 556 -54.49 -30.74 -9.50
C ALA A 556 -53.30 -30.36 -8.59
N GLY A 557 -52.42 -29.59 -9.11
CA GLY A 557 -51.98 -28.36 -8.45
C GLY A 557 -50.84 -28.46 -7.46
N SER A 558 -49.75 -28.01 -7.93
CA SER A 558 -48.52 -27.41 -7.34
C SER A 558 -48.57 -26.68 -5.97
N ALA A 559 -49.62 -26.84 -5.17
CA ALA A 559 -49.78 -26.19 -3.86
C ALA A 559 -49.50 -27.10 -2.65
N GLN A 560 -49.38 -28.41 -2.85
CA GLN A 560 -49.16 -29.34 -1.72
C GLN A 560 -47.68 -29.59 -1.35
N PHE A 561 -46.73 -29.15 -2.19
CA PHE A 561 -45.31 -29.25 -1.88
C PHE A 561 -44.83 -28.18 -0.87
N LEU A 562 -45.55 -27.08 -0.72
CA LEU A 562 -45.23 -26.04 0.27
C LEU A 562 -45.74 -26.35 1.68
N TRP A 563 -46.71 -27.24 1.83
CA TRP A 563 -47.31 -27.58 3.13
C TRP A 563 -46.52 -28.64 3.90
N ALA A 564 -45.78 -29.51 3.23
CA ALA A 564 -44.96 -30.52 3.87
C ALA A 564 -43.69 -29.95 4.51
N LEU A 565 -43.18 -28.81 4.02
CA LEU A 565 -42.03 -28.08 4.58
C LEU A 565 -42.39 -27.19 5.77
N LEU A 566 -43.69 -26.88 5.99
CA LEU A 566 -44.14 -26.00 7.06
C LEU A 566 -44.62 -26.73 8.32
N CYS A 567 -44.70 -28.06 8.30
CA CYS A 567 -45.21 -28.85 9.44
C CYS A 567 -44.16 -29.54 10.31
N CYS A 568 -42.87 -29.23 10.17
CA CYS A 568 -41.87 -29.77 11.10
C CYS A 568 -41.42 -28.67 12.10
N PRO A 569 -42.01 -28.65 13.33
CA PRO A 569 -41.70 -27.59 14.32
C PRO A 569 -40.26 -27.60 14.84
N ARG A 570 -39.45 -28.61 14.49
CA ARG A 570 -38.06 -28.75 14.96
C ARG A 570 -37.03 -28.11 14.06
N LEU A 571 -37.35 -27.80 12.81
CA LEU A 571 -36.42 -27.10 11.89
C LEU A 571 -36.47 -25.56 12.01
N LEU A 572 -37.62 -25.03 12.46
CA LEU A 572 -37.76 -23.59 12.73
C LEU A 572 -36.97 -23.12 13.98
N ALA A 573 -36.68 -24.02 14.91
CA ALA A 573 -35.83 -23.72 16.07
C ALA A 573 -34.35 -23.61 15.71
N PHE A 574 -33.89 -24.34 14.69
CA PHE A 574 -32.47 -24.32 14.27
C PHE A 574 -32.12 -23.09 13.43
N VAL A 575 -33.05 -22.62 12.62
CA VAL A 575 -32.87 -21.39 11.82
C VAL A 575 -32.96 -20.13 12.70
N ARG A 576 -33.78 -20.14 13.75
CA ARG A 576 -33.85 -19.01 14.72
C ARG A 576 -32.66 -18.94 15.67
N LEU A 577 -31.98 -20.05 15.95
CA LEU A 577 -30.74 -20.04 16.73
C LEU A 577 -29.52 -19.53 15.91
N TRP A 578 -29.56 -19.68 14.58
CA TRP A 578 -28.45 -19.27 13.74
C TRP A 578 -28.48 -17.78 13.38
N THR A 579 -29.68 -17.17 13.33
CA THR A 579 -29.82 -15.72 13.10
C THR A 579 -29.58 -14.88 14.36
N CYS A 580 -29.64 -15.46 15.57
CA CYS A 580 -29.28 -14.74 16.82
C CYS A 580 -27.77 -14.74 17.12
N PHE A 581 -26.98 -15.63 16.52
CA PHE A 581 -25.51 -15.68 16.75
C PHE A 581 -24.68 -14.83 15.79
N CYS A 582 -25.29 -14.17 14.81
CA CYS A 582 -24.59 -13.27 13.88
C CYS A 582 -24.76 -11.79 14.21
N PHE A 583 -25.43 -11.43 15.32
CA PHE A 583 -25.67 -10.02 15.71
C PHE A 583 -25.33 -9.70 17.18
N GLU A 584 -24.39 -10.42 17.79
CA GLU A 584 -23.73 -9.95 19.01
C GLU A 584 -22.21 -10.02 18.89
#